data_cbd3419fc231169532170b744fc932e6
#
_entry.id   cbd3419fc231169532170b744fc932e6
#
_cell.length_a   1.000
_cell.length_b   1.000
_cell.length_c   1.000
_cell.angle_alpha   90.00
_cell.angle_beta   90.00
_cell.angle_gamma   90.00
#
_symmetry.space_group_name_H-M   'P 1'
#
loop_
_entity.id
_entity.type
_entity.pdbx_description
1 polymer ?
#
loop_
_entity_poly.entity_id
_entity_poly.type
_entity_poly.pdbx_seq_one_letter_code
_entity_poly.pdbx_strand_id
1 'polypeptide(L)'
;MADFTVIGPAHVATLCLPLHAEEPCGDAAMAFALDGAPVDALLLLADGLGHGPHAAQAAQAAVATVAAHPTMPLPELMLTLDEALRHTRGAAIGLMRVEATPQGGRLAFAGVGNTRALRWRGAALQRLASQYGVVGGGVARPVAVQTLDLLPGDWVLMFSDGLDERLELPAPLPEWQRDPGLLCAHLARRWRQGADDIGVLACHWPAQADLADRAECGGC
;
A
#
# COMPACT_ATOMS: atom_id res chain seq x y z
N MET A 1 7.71 12.94 -6.15
CA MET A 1 6.31 13.36 -6.42
C MET A 1 5.46 12.12 -6.19
N ALA A 2 4.28 12.24 -5.59
CA ALA A 2 3.39 11.09 -5.40
C ALA A 2 2.82 10.67 -6.76
N ASP A 3 2.78 9.36 -7.01
CA ASP A 3 2.09 8.81 -8.17
C ASP A 3 0.64 8.57 -7.81
N PHE A 4 -0.28 8.99 -8.67
CA PHE A 4 -1.71 8.83 -8.48
C PHE A 4 -2.32 8.01 -9.63
N THR A 5 -3.15 7.05 -9.28
CA THR A 5 -3.90 6.24 -10.25
C THR A 5 -5.32 5.94 -9.75
N VAL A 6 -6.24 5.72 -10.67
CA VAL A 6 -7.59 5.25 -10.39
C VAL A 6 -7.72 3.82 -10.88
N ILE A 7 -8.10 2.91 -9.99
CA ILE A 7 -8.29 1.49 -10.31
C ILE A 7 -9.73 1.11 -9.91
N GLY A 8 -10.59 0.95 -10.92
CA GLY A 8 -12.00 0.77 -10.67
C GLY A 8 -12.57 1.94 -9.85
N PRO A 9 -13.27 1.66 -8.74
CA PRO A 9 -13.74 2.71 -7.85
C PRO A 9 -12.65 3.29 -6.93
N ALA A 10 -11.50 2.62 -6.77
CA ALA A 10 -10.46 3.02 -5.83
C ALA A 10 -9.58 4.14 -6.40
N HIS A 11 -9.36 5.18 -5.60
CA HIS A 11 -8.36 6.22 -5.85
C HIS A 11 -7.09 5.88 -5.05
N VAL A 12 -6.01 5.58 -5.73
CA VAL A 12 -4.77 5.12 -5.09
C VAL A 12 -3.63 6.09 -5.38
N ALA A 13 -2.87 6.44 -4.37
CA ALA A 13 -1.61 7.16 -4.53
C ALA A 13 -0.49 6.47 -3.77
N THR A 14 0.71 6.55 -4.33
CA THR A 14 1.95 6.06 -3.73
C THR A 14 2.99 7.16 -3.66
N LEU A 15 3.80 7.14 -2.63
CA LEU A 15 4.93 8.05 -2.44
C LEU A 15 6.09 7.29 -1.81
N CYS A 16 7.25 7.29 -2.47
CA CYS A 16 8.49 6.81 -1.88
C CYS A 16 9.52 7.93 -1.88
N LEU A 17 10.20 8.13 -0.74
CA LEU A 17 11.22 9.13 -0.56
C LEU A 17 12.46 8.51 0.07
N PRO A 18 13.64 8.63 -0.54
CA PRO A 18 14.87 8.11 0.03
C PRO A 18 15.29 8.89 1.28
N LEU A 19 15.99 8.22 2.18
CA LEU A 19 16.64 8.85 3.34
C LEU A 19 17.59 9.94 2.88
N HIS A 20 18.45 9.62 1.92
CA HIS A 20 19.38 10.53 1.28
C HIS A 20 19.00 10.74 -0.19
N ALA A 21 18.86 11.99 -0.61
CA ALA A 21 18.35 12.35 -1.95
C ALA A 21 19.20 11.78 -3.12
N GLU A 22 20.44 11.42 -2.86
CA GLU A 22 21.41 10.90 -3.86
C GLU A 22 21.44 9.36 -3.90
N GLU A 23 20.76 8.69 -2.97
CA GLU A 23 20.64 7.24 -2.92
C GLU A 23 19.29 6.76 -3.50
N PRO A 24 19.24 5.54 -4.06
CA PRO A 24 17.97 4.94 -4.40
C PRO A 24 17.15 4.66 -3.12
N CYS A 25 15.84 4.88 -3.20
CA CYS A 25 14.92 4.58 -2.09
C CYS A 25 14.87 3.07 -1.85
N GLY A 26 15.08 2.66 -0.61
CA GLY A 26 14.94 1.27 -0.18
C GLY A 26 13.50 0.80 -0.10
N ASP A 27 12.54 1.74 -0.12
CA ASP A 27 11.12 1.46 -0.13
C ASP A 27 10.55 1.48 -1.55
N ALA A 28 9.54 0.65 -1.79
CA ALA A 28 8.71 0.68 -2.98
C ALA A 28 7.23 0.53 -2.62
N ALA A 29 6.38 1.37 -3.21
CA ALA A 29 4.93 1.30 -3.08
C ALA A 29 4.31 1.27 -4.48
N MET A 30 3.46 0.28 -4.76
CA MET A 30 2.88 0.07 -6.08
C MET A 30 1.42 -0.33 -5.98
N ALA A 31 0.65 0.06 -7.00
CA ALA A 31 -0.72 -0.37 -7.21
C ALA A 31 -0.85 -1.03 -8.59
N PHE A 32 -1.43 -2.22 -8.62
CA PHE A 32 -1.65 -3.00 -9.83
C PHE A 32 -3.15 -3.13 -10.06
N ALA A 33 -3.60 -2.67 -11.23
CA ALA A 33 -4.95 -2.98 -11.69
C ALA A 33 -5.02 -4.46 -12.08
N LEU A 34 -6.08 -5.14 -11.68
CA LEU A 34 -6.33 -6.52 -12.06
C LEU A 34 -7.48 -6.56 -13.06
N ASP A 35 -7.27 -7.24 -14.18
CA ASP A 35 -8.31 -7.44 -15.18
C ASP A 35 -9.36 -8.41 -14.64
N GLY A 36 -10.58 -7.97 -14.52
CA GLY A 36 -11.68 -8.76 -14.01
C GLY A 36 -12.93 -7.91 -13.77
N ALA A 37 -14.05 -8.55 -13.54
CA ALA A 37 -15.28 -7.90 -13.08
C ALA A 37 -15.70 -8.52 -11.74
N PRO A 38 -15.77 -7.77 -10.66
CA PRO A 38 -15.51 -6.34 -10.49
C PRO A 38 -14.01 -6.01 -10.55
N VAL A 39 -13.68 -4.74 -10.79
CA VAL A 39 -12.28 -4.30 -10.93
C VAL A 39 -11.58 -4.39 -9.57
N ASP A 40 -10.53 -5.19 -9.53
CA ASP A 40 -9.72 -5.42 -8.34
C ASP A 40 -8.40 -4.67 -8.42
N ALA A 41 -7.88 -4.27 -7.27
CA ALA A 41 -6.55 -3.69 -7.13
C ALA A 41 -5.69 -4.55 -6.19
N LEU A 42 -4.46 -4.82 -6.60
CA LEU A 42 -3.42 -5.35 -5.72
C LEU A 42 -2.45 -4.23 -5.38
N LEU A 43 -2.27 -3.99 -4.09
CA LEU A 43 -1.43 -2.94 -3.53
C LEU A 43 -0.24 -3.59 -2.82
N LEU A 44 0.95 -3.07 -3.07
CA LEU A 44 2.21 -3.51 -2.47
C LEU A 44 2.87 -2.34 -1.76
N LEU A 45 3.33 -2.57 -0.54
CA LEU A 45 4.37 -1.80 0.12
C LEU A 45 5.51 -2.75 0.45
N ALA A 46 6.70 -2.45 -0.02
CA ALA A 46 7.94 -3.17 0.28
C ALA A 46 8.93 -2.19 0.91
N ASP A 47 9.44 -2.53 2.08
CA ASP A 47 10.46 -1.80 2.82
C ASP A 47 11.68 -2.72 2.92
N GLY A 48 12.71 -2.44 2.10
CA GLY A 48 13.94 -3.22 2.04
C GLY A 48 14.81 -2.97 3.25
N LEU A 49 15.35 -4.02 3.88
CA LEU A 49 16.12 -3.91 5.12
C LEU A 49 17.31 -2.94 5.01
N GLY A 50 17.23 -1.85 5.79
CA GLY A 50 18.18 -0.73 5.78
C GLY A 50 17.84 0.26 4.67
N HIS A 51 18.82 1.01 4.19
CA HIS A 51 18.63 2.02 3.15
C HIS A 51 19.64 1.85 2.00
N GLY A 52 19.45 2.65 0.92
CA GLY A 52 20.34 2.70 -0.23
C GLY A 52 20.25 1.49 -1.16
N PRO A 53 21.29 1.19 -1.99
CA PRO A 53 21.19 0.29 -3.14
C PRO A 53 20.75 -1.14 -2.81
N HIS A 54 21.17 -1.68 -1.67
CA HIS A 54 20.83 -3.06 -1.30
C HIS A 54 19.38 -3.20 -0.80
N ALA A 55 18.88 -2.20 -0.09
CA ALA A 55 17.46 -2.13 0.29
C ALA A 55 16.59 -1.94 -0.96
N ALA A 56 16.97 -1.02 -1.84
CA ALA A 56 16.30 -0.80 -3.13
C ALA A 56 16.27 -2.06 -4.01
N GLN A 57 17.33 -2.88 -4.01
CA GLN A 57 17.34 -4.15 -4.72
C GLN A 57 16.26 -5.11 -4.20
N ALA A 58 16.08 -5.21 -2.89
CA ALA A 58 15.05 -6.04 -2.29
C ALA A 58 13.64 -5.53 -2.65
N ALA A 59 13.40 -4.23 -2.49
CA ALA A 59 12.13 -3.61 -2.84
C ALA A 59 11.77 -3.76 -4.33
N GLN A 60 12.74 -3.57 -5.23
CA GLN A 60 12.54 -3.77 -6.68
C GLN A 60 12.26 -5.22 -7.04
N ALA A 61 12.95 -6.18 -6.40
CA ALA A 61 12.67 -7.61 -6.58
C ALA A 61 11.25 -7.96 -6.13
N ALA A 62 10.77 -7.36 -5.03
CA ALA A 62 9.40 -7.51 -4.57
C ALA A 62 8.39 -6.98 -5.60
N VAL A 63 8.62 -5.77 -6.14
CA VAL A 63 7.78 -5.18 -7.20
C VAL A 63 7.72 -6.08 -8.43
N ALA A 64 8.88 -6.56 -8.91
CA ALA A 64 8.96 -7.43 -10.08
C ALA A 64 8.20 -8.76 -9.86
N THR A 65 8.32 -9.34 -8.66
CA THR A 65 7.64 -10.59 -8.30
C THR A 65 6.11 -10.41 -8.28
N VAL A 66 5.62 -9.33 -7.66
CA VAL A 66 4.18 -9.03 -7.61
C VAL A 66 3.62 -8.73 -9.00
N ALA A 67 4.37 -7.98 -9.82
CA ALA A 67 3.98 -7.69 -11.20
C ALA A 67 3.88 -8.96 -12.08
N ALA A 68 4.69 -9.98 -11.81
CA ALA A 68 4.63 -11.25 -12.53
C ALA A 68 3.47 -12.16 -12.06
N HIS A 69 2.93 -11.94 -10.86
CA HIS A 69 1.90 -12.79 -10.25
C HIS A 69 0.73 -11.99 -9.63
N PRO A 70 0.13 -11.03 -10.34
CA PRO A 70 -0.79 -10.07 -9.74
C PRO A 70 -2.11 -10.69 -9.25
N THR A 71 -2.52 -11.82 -9.82
CA THR A 71 -3.77 -12.53 -9.46
C THR A 71 -3.58 -13.64 -8.42
N MET A 72 -2.31 -13.94 -8.04
CA MET A 72 -2.01 -15.00 -7.08
C MET A 72 -2.62 -14.69 -5.70
N PRO A 73 -3.16 -15.68 -4.97
CA PRO A 73 -3.64 -15.49 -3.59
C PRO A 73 -2.55 -14.91 -2.68
N LEU A 74 -2.91 -13.98 -1.78
CA LEU A 74 -1.92 -13.28 -0.95
C LEU A 74 -0.98 -14.18 -0.14
N PRO A 75 -1.43 -15.31 0.46
CA PRO A 75 -0.52 -16.21 1.19
C PRO A 75 0.51 -16.88 0.27
N GLU A 76 0.10 -17.27 -0.94
CA GLU A 76 0.98 -17.91 -1.92
C GLU A 76 1.96 -16.87 -2.51
N LEU A 77 1.47 -15.67 -2.81
CA LEU A 77 2.31 -14.57 -3.27
C LEU A 77 3.37 -14.20 -2.24
N MET A 78 3.04 -14.23 -0.94
CA MET A 78 4.01 -13.96 0.12
C MET A 78 5.12 -15.03 0.17
N LEU A 79 4.80 -16.30 -0.07
CA LEU A 79 5.80 -17.39 -0.16
C LEU A 79 6.67 -17.22 -1.42
N THR A 80 6.07 -16.83 -2.54
CA THR A 80 6.81 -16.54 -3.77
C THR A 80 7.76 -15.37 -3.60
N LEU A 81 7.33 -14.33 -2.88
CA LEU A 81 8.17 -13.20 -2.49
C LEU A 81 9.33 -13.64 -1.58
N ASP A 82 9.06 -14.50 -0.59
CA ASP A 82 10.10 -15.01 0.31
C ASP A 82 11.21 -15.73 -0.47
N GLU A 83 10.85 -16.55 -1.45
CA GLU A 83 11.83 -17.21 -2.33
C GLU A 83 12.58 -16.21 -3.21
N ALA A 84 11.86 -15.24 -3.82
CA ALA A 84 12.46 -14.26 -4.73
C ALA A 84 13.46 -13.34 -4.03
N LEU A 85 13.22 -13.03 -2.74
CA LEU A 85 14.06 -12.13 -1.96
C LEU A 85 15.22 -12.84 -1.24
N ARG A 86 15.34 -14.16 -1.32
CA ARG A 86 16.33 -14.97 -0.57
C ARG A 86 17.78 -14.54 -0.75
N HIS A 87 18.11 -13.98 -1.90
CA HIS A 87 19.46 -13.53 -2.22
C HIS A 87 19.64 -12.00 -2.10
N THR A 88 18.69 -11.34 -1.42
CA THR A 88 18.74 -9.93 -1.09
C THR A 88 18.91 -9.77 0.44
N ARG A 89 18.84 -8.53 0.93
CA ARG A 89 18.75 -8.29 2.38
C ARG A 89 17.40 -8.73 2.96
N GLY A 90 16.40 -9.01 2.11
CA GLY A 90 15.02 -9.18 2.52
C GLY A 90 14.28 -7.85 2.69
N ALA A 91 12.99 -7.94 2.95
CA ALA A 91 12.13 -6.78 3.11
C ALA A 91 11.00 -7.04 4.11
N ALA A 92 10.48 -5.97 4.71
CA ALA A 92 9.13 -5.98 5.25
C ALA A 92 8.13 -5.76 4.12
N ILE A 93 7.08 -6.57 4.07
CA ILE A 93 6.11 -6.56 2.96
C ILE A 93 4.68 -6.40 3.50
N GLY A 94 3.96 -5.43 2.94
CA GLY A 94 2.51 -5.32 3.05
C GLY A 94 1.86 -5.59 1.69
N LEU A 95 1.00 -6.60 1.62
CA LEU A 95 0.16 -6.91 0.46
C LEU A 95 -1.29 -6.65 0.81
N MET A 96 -2.01 -5.98 -0.08
CA MET A 96 -3.42 -5.70 0.10
C MET A 96 -4.17 -5.87 -1.21
N ARG A 97 -5.26 -6.64 -1.18
CA ARG A 97 -6.19 -6.73 -2.29
C ARG A 97 -7.46 -5.98 -1.95
N VAL A 98 -7.91 -5.14 -2.85
CA VAL A 98 -9.17 -4.40 -2.74
C VAL A 98 -10.07 -4.84 -3.90
N GLU A 99 -11.25 -5.30 -3.57
CA GLU A 99 -12.24 -5.84 -4.52
C GLU A 99 -13.53 -5.05 -4.39
N ALA A 100 -14.14 -4.69 -5.53
CA ALA A 100 -15.50 -4.12 -5.52
C ALA A 100 -16.53 -5.21 -5.23
N THR A 101 -17.51 -4.88 -4.38
CA THR A 101 -18.65 -5.75 -4.08
C THR A 101 -19.97 -4.99 -4.28
N PRO A 102 -21.11 -5.66 -4.41
CA PRO A 102 -22.40 -4.97 -4.54
C PRO A 102 -22.75 -4.03 -3.38
N GLN A 103 -22.13 -4.24 -2.20
CA GLN A 103 -22.40 -3.46 -0.99
C GLN A 103 -21.31 -2.40 -0.71
N GLY A 104 -20.28 -2.31 -1.54
CA GLY A 104 -19.14 -1.41 -1.34
C GLY A 104 -17.85 -2.04 -1.83
N GLY A 105 -16.96 -2.39 -0.91
CA GLY A 105 -15.71 -3.08 -1.22
C GLY A 105 -15.33 -4.10 -0.16
N ARG A 106 -14.37 -4.95 -0.51
CA ARG A 106 -13.69 -5.87 0.41
C ARG A 106 -12.19 -5.62 0.34
N LEU A 107 -11.57 -5.62 1.49
CA LEU A 107 -10.13 -5.55 1.64
C LEU A 107 -9.62 -6.86 2.22
N ALA A 108 -8.56 -7.42 1.63
CA ALA A 108 -7.78 -8.51 2.19
C ALA A 108 -6.34 -8.04 2.37
N PHE A 109 -5.77 -8.21 3.56
CA PHE A 109 -4.40 -7.78 3.90
C PHE A 109 -3.57 -8.95 4.42
N ALA A 110 -2.34 -9.03 3.95
CA ALA A 110 -1.29 -9.92 4.47
C ALA A 110 0.00 -9.11 4.63
N GLY A 111 0.59 -9.10 5.83
CA GLY A 111 1.81 -8.35 6.11
C GLY A 111 2.84 -9.16 6.88
N VAL A 112 4.12 -8.91 6.60
CA VAL A 112 5.29 -9.45 7.32
C VAL A 112 6.27 -8.31 7.56
N GLY A 113 6.79 -8.22 8.78
CA GLY A 113 7.75 -7.20 9.19
C GLY A 113 7.08 -6.00 9.84
N ASN A 114 7.73 -4.84 9.72
CA ASN A 114 7.35 -3.58 10.36
C ASN A 114 6.47 -2.67 9.48
N THR A 115 6.00 -3.14 8.31
CA THR A 115 5.00 -2.39 7.55
C THR A 115 3.73 -2.20 8.36
N ARG A 116 3.14 -1.02 8.28
CA ARG A 116 1.89 -0.65 8.96
C ARG A 116 0.77 -0.56 7.94
N ALA A 117 -0.39 -1.12 8.31
CA ALA A 117 -1.61 -1.00 7.52
C ALA A 117 -2.77 -0.60 8.41
N LEU A 118 -3.65 0.25 7.91
CA LEU A 118 -4.83 0.66 8.65
C LEU A 118 -5.98 1.02 7.71
N ARG A 119 -7.21 0.80 8.21
CA ARG A 119 -8.42 1.39 7.65
C ARG A 119 -8.82 2.58 8.49
N TRP A 120 -9.17 3.69 7.84
CA TRP A 120 -9.59 4.92 8.46
C TRP A 120 -11.00 5.31 7.98
N ARG A 121 -11.94 5.39 8.89
CA ARG A 121 -13.34 5.72 8.66
C ARG A 121 -13.80 6.82 9.63
N GLY A 122 -13.97 8.05 9.14
CA GLY A 122 -14.29 9.19 10.01
C GLY A 122 -13.25 9.37 11.10
N ALA A 123 -13.63 9.23 12.36
CA ALA A 123 -12.73 9.27 13.50
C ALA A 123 -12.17 7.90 13.90
N ALA A 124 -12.63 6.80 13.29
CA ALA A 124 -12.24 5.45 13.67
C ALA A 124 -11.03 4.97 12.85
N LEU A 125 -10.01 4.50 13.56
CA LEU A 125 -8.83 3.85 13.00
C LEU A 125 -8.84 2.38 13.38
N GLN A 126 -8.75 1.50 12.38
CA GLN A 126 -8.57 0.08 12.59
C GLN A 126 -7.22 -0.34 12.01
N ARG A 127 -6.32 -0.79 12.88
CA ARG A 127 -5.00 -1.30 12.47
C ARG A 127 -5.10 -2.75 12.02
N LEU A 128 -4.36 -3.08 10.99
CA LEU A 128 -4.16 -4.44 10.49
C LEU A 128 -2.77 -4.90 10.91
N ALA A 129 -2.68 -6.13 11.41
CA ALA A 129 -1.44 -6.64 11.99
C ALA A 129 -0.57 -7.33 10.94
N SER A 130 0.70 -6.92 10.85
CA SER A 130 1.74 -7.69 10.16
C SER A 130 2.31 -8.76 11.10
N GLN A 131 2.67 -9.92 10.54
CA GLN A 131 3.38 -10.95 11.28
C GLN A 131 4.85 -10.54 11.49
N TYR A 132 5.42 -10.95 12.58
CA TYR A 132 6.84 -10.74 12.81
C TYR A 132 7.68 -11.56 11.83
N GLY A 133 8.72 -10.97 11.27
CA GLY A 133 9.64 -11.63 10.33
C GLY A 133 10.20 -10.69 9.28
N VAL A 134 10.92 -11.30 8.34
CA VAL A 134 11.49 -10.66 7.16
C VAL A 134 11.23 -11.57 5.99
N VAL A 135 10.67 -11.04 4.91
CA VAL A 135 10.47 -11.75 3.65
C VAL A 135 11.82 -11.85 2.92
N GLY A 136 12.20 -13.08 2.53
CA GLY A 136 13.57 -13.42 2.09
C GLY A 136 14.40 -14.10 3.19
N GLY A 137 13.90 -14.13 4.43
CA GLY A 137 14.53 -14.78 5.58
C GLY A 137 14.00 -16.18 5.91
N GLY A 138 13.06 -16.69 5.13
CA GLY A 138 12.39 -17.97 5.35
C GLY A 138 11.07 -17.81 6.12
N VAL A 139 10.00 -17.47 5.45
CA VAL A 139 8.64 -17.43 6.01
C VAL A 139 8.15 -18.87 6.20
N ALA A 140 8.24 -19.36 7.44
CA ALA A 140 8.00 -20.79 7.76
C ALA A 140 6.52 -21.22 7.72
N ARG A 141 5.58 -20.30 7.56
CA ARG A 141 4.11 -20.55 7.56
C ARG A 141 3.42 -19.64 6.57
N PRO A 142 2.27 -20.09 5.99
CA PRO A 142 1.40 -19.19 5.25
C PRO A 142 1.03 -17.99 6.13
N VAL A 143 1.17 -16.80 5.56
CA VAL A 143 0.83 -15.56 6.27
C VAL A 143 -0.68 -15.46 6.42
N ALA A 144 -1.15 -15.12 7.62
CA ALA A 144 -2.58 -14.94 7.89
C ALA A 144 -3.12 -13.74 7.09
N VAL A 145 -4.27 -13.93 6.46
CA VAL A 145 -4.99 -12.87 5.76
C VAL A 145 -6.08 -12.31 6.67
N GLN A 146 -6.08 -10.99 6.84
CA GLN A 146 -7.14 -10.26 7.52
C GLN A 146 -8.06 -9.64 6.48
N THR A 147 -9.36 -9.76 6.66
CA THR A 147 -10.36 -9.21 5.74
C THR A 147 -11.25 -8.20 6.43
N LEU A 148 -11.59 -7.13 5.72
CA LEU A 148 -12.50 -6.08 6.16
C LEU A 148 -13.43 -5.67 5.02
N ASP A 149 -14.65 -5.26 5.37
CA ASP A 149 -15.52 -4.60 4.41
C ASP A 149 -15.17 -3.11 4.33
N LEU A 150 -15.10 -2.61 3.09
CA LEU A 150 -14.93 -1.19 2.78
C LEU A 150 -16.29 -0.57 2.48
N LEU A 151 -16.59 0.52 3.14
CA LEU A 151 -17.74 1.36 2.86
C LEU A 151 -17.31 2.63 2.11
N PRO A 152 -18.23 3.24 1.35
CA PRO A 152 -17.97 4.52 0.72
C PRO A 152 -17.42 5.56 1.70
N GLY A 153 -16.33 6.22 1.32
CA GLY A 153 -15.61 7.18 2.15
C GLY A 153 -14.51 6.59 3.03
N ASP A 154 -14.31 5.26 3.02
CA ASP A 154 -13.19 4.66 3.73
C ASP A 154 -11.85 5.00 3.08
N TRP A 155 -10.85 5.11 3.92
CA TRP A 155 -9.46 5.19 3.54
C TRP A 155 -8.71 3.94 4.00
N VAL A 156 -7.76 3.52 3.19
CA VAL A 156 -6.79 2.51 3.56
C VAL A 156 -5.40 3.08 3.37
N LEU A 157 -4.53 2.89 4.36
CA LEU A 157 -3.16 3.36 4.34
C LEU A 157 -2.22 2.19 4.60
N MET A 158 -1.12 2.15 3.86
CA MET A 158 0.08 1.38 4.21
C MET A 158 1.27 2.32 4.28
N PHE A 159 2.17 2.10 5.23
CA PHE A 159 3.39 2.91 5.34
C PHE A 159 4.51 2.12 6.03
N SER A 160 5.76 2.47 5.69
CA SER A 160 6.98 1.94 6.29
C SER A 160 7.30 2.64 7.60
N ASP A 161 8.30 2.16 8.32
CA ASP A 161 8.72 2.74 9.61
C ASP A 161 9.49 4.07 9.47
N GLY A 162 9.77 4.54 8.27
CA GLY A 162 10.20 5.91 8.02
C GLY A 162 9.18 6.97 8.45
N LEU A 163 7.91 6.56 8.69
CA LEU A 163 6.89 7.39 9.34
C LEU A 163 6.67 6.94 10.80
N ASP A 164 6.40 7.91 11.68
CA ASP A 164 6.06 7.62 13.08
C ASP A 164 4.76 6.80 13.15
N GLU A 165 4.81 5.63 13.80
CA GLU A 165 3.65 4.75 13.96
C GLU A 165 2.52 5.37 14.81
N ARG A 166 2.82 6.43 15.56
CA ARG A 166 1.86 7.20 16.36
C ARG A 166 1.18 8.29 15.55
N LEU A 167 1.39 8.31 14.22
CA LEU A 167 0.78 9.32 13.37
C LEU A 167 -0.72 9.45 13.66
N GLU A 168 -1.15 10.70 13.73
CA GLU A 168 -2.54 11.07 13.91
C GLU A 168 -3.10 11.50 12.56
N LEU A 169 -4.26 10.96 12.21
CA LEU A 169 -4.97 11.31 11.00
C LEU A 169 -6.05 12.36 11.37
N PRO A 170 -5.95 13.58 10.85
CA PRO A 170 -7.02 14.57 11.00
C PRO A 170 -8.24 14.13 10.18
N ALA A 171 -9.38 14.82 10.34
CA ALA A 171 -10.51 14.58 9.46
C ALA A 171 -10.08 14.69 7.98
N PRO A 172 -10.53 13.77 7.09
CA PRO A 172 -10.16 13.81 5.69
C PRO A 172 -10.57 15.12 5.03
N LEU A 173 -9.63 15.75 4.35
CA LEU A 173 -9.91 16.97 3.58
C LEU A 173 -10.52 16.58 2.22
N PRO A 174 -11.47 17.37 1.68
CA PRO A 174 -12.09 17.06 0.37
C PRO A 174 -11.09 16.95 -0.78
N GLU A 175 -10.01 17.75 -0.76
CA GLU A 175 -8.95 17.66 -1.76
C GLU A 175 -8.21 16.31 -1.73
N TRP A 176 -8.04 15.68 -0.56
CA TRP A 176 -7.43 14.35 -0.45
C TRP A 176 -8.28 13.25 -1.08
N GLN A 177 -9.62 13.39 -1.00
CA GLN A 177 -10.53 12.43 -1.65
C GLN A 177 -10.40 12.47 -3.16
N ARG A 178 -10.09 13.65 -3.73
CA ARG A 178 -9.86 13.82 -5.16
C ARG A 178 -8.45 13.45 -5.59
N ASP A 179 -7.47 13.69 -4.72
CA ASP A 179 -6.05 13.37 -4.94
C ASP A 179 -5.42 12.81 -3.65
N PRO A 180 -5.43 11.47 -3.45
CA PRO A 180 -4.77 10.83 -2.32
C PRO A 180 -3.26 11.12 -2.22
N GLY A 181 -2.62 11.55 -3.30
CA GLY A 181 -1.21 11.96 -3.29
C GLY A 181 -0.95 13.15 -2.37
N LEU A 182 -1.93 14.03 -2.20
CA LEU A 182 -1.85 15.14 -1.23
C LEU A 182 -1.81 14.63 0.21
N LEU A 183 -2.54 13.55 0.52
CA LEU A 183 -2.46 12.89 1.82
C LEU A 183 -1.09 12.24 2.02
N CYS A 184 -0.57 11.49 1.02
CA CYS A 184 0.77 10.90 1.11
C CYS A 184 1.84 11.97 1.37
N ALA A 185 1.79 13.09 0.64
CA ALA A 185 2.71 14.21 0.82
C ALA A 185 2.55 14.89 2.20
N HIS A 186 1.33 15.01 2.71
CA HIS A 186 1.06 15.53 4.04
C HIS A 186 1.69 14.64 5.12
N LEU A 187 1.47 13.32 5.04
CA LEU A 187 2.02 12.36 5.99
C LEU A 187 3.54 12.36 5.98
N ALA A 188 4.16 12.29 4.80
CA ALA A 188 5.61 12.32 4.66
C ALA A 188 6.22 13.61 5.24
N ARG A 189 5.60 14.78 5.02
CA ARG A 189 6.08 16.06 5.55
C ARG A 189 5.94 16.17 7.07
N ARG A 190 4.83 15.66 7.64
CA ARG A 190 4.44 15.86 9.04
C ARG A 190 5.03 14.84 9.98
N TRP A 191 5.21 13.60 9.50
CA TRP A 191 5.48 12.43 10.35
C TRP A 191 6.77 11.69 10.01
N ARG A 192 7.61 12.22 9.08
CA ARG A 192 8.92 11.65 8.78
C ARG A 192 9.80 11.60 10.01
N GLN A 193 10.38 10.43 10.31
CA GLN A 193 11.32 10.25 11.41
C GLN A 193 12.74 10.66 11.07
N GLY A 194 13.12 10.73 9.79
CA GLY A 194 14.45 11.14 9.34
C GLY A 194 15.55 10.13 9.58
N ALA A 195 15.21 8.89 9.91
CA ALA A 195 16.14 7.80 10.17
C ALA A 195 16.12 6.70 9.09
N ASP A 196 15.14 6.73 8.19
CA ASP A 196 14.99 5.72 7.13
C ASP A 196 14.32 6.30 5.87
N ASP A 197 14.25 5.48 4.83
CA ASP A 197 13.44 5.71 3.64
C ASP A 197 11.95 5.82 4.02
N ILE A 198 11.14 6.38 3.18
CA ILE A 198 9.68 6.47 3.39
C ILE A 198 8.96 5.84 2.24
N GLY A 199 8.09 4.86 2.54
CA GLY A 199 7.06 4.35 1.64
C GLY A 199 5.67 4.64 2.20
N VAL A 200 4.79 5.25 1.40
CA VAL A 200 3.39 5.50 1.75
C VAL A 200 2.50 5.12 0.59
N LEU A 201 1.44 4.43 0.90
CA LEU A 201 0.35 4.13 -0.02
C LEU A 201 -0.96 4.54 0.63
N ALA A 202 -1.74 5.39 -0.06
CA ALA A 202 -3.09 5.77 0.35
C ALA A 202 -4.10 5.33 -0.70
N CYS A 203 -5.16 4.67 -0.25
CA CYS A 203 -6.28 4.26 -1.09
C CYS A 203 -7.57 4.83 -0.50
N HIS A 204 -8.27 5.64 -1.28
CA HIS A 204 -9.59 6.14 -0.95
C HIS A 204 -10.65 5.31 -1.69
N TRP A 205 -11.64 4.83 -0.94
CA TRP A 205 -12.82 4.15 -1.48
C TRP A 205 -13.96 5.17 -1.59
N PRO A 206 -14.22 5.77 -2.77
CA PRO A 206 -15.17 6.87 -2.90
C PRO A 206 -16.63 6.43 -2.73
N ALA A 207 -17.50 7.40 -2.48
CA ALA A 207 -18.94 7.19 -2.55
C ALA A 207 -19.37 6.98 -4.02
N GLN A 208 -20.41 6.17 -4.25
CA GLN A 208 -20.93 5.95 -5.61
C GLN A 208 -21.32 7.24 -6.34
N ALA A 209 -21.74 8.28 -5.61
CA ALA A 209 -22.07 9.58 -6.17
C ALA A 209 -20.85 10.30 -6.79
N ASP A 210 -19.65 10.11 -6.22
CA ASP A 210 -18.42 10.74 -6.72
C ASP A 210 -17.93 10.12 -8.04
N LEU A 211 -18.42 8.92 -8.38
CA LEU A 211 -18.13 8.22 -9.64
C LEU A 211 -19.03 8.71 -10.79
N ALA A 212 -20.25 9.15 -10.50
CA ALA A 212 -21.19 9.64 -11.50
C ALA A 212 -20.78 11.01 -12.08
N ASP A 213 -20.28 11.92 -11.23
CA ASP A 213 -19.84 13.27 -11.65
C ASP A 213 -18.63 13.24 -12.61
N ARG A 214 -17.82 12.19 -12.59
CA ARG A 214 -16.67 12.05 -13.49
C ARG A 214 -17.00 11.48 -14.85
N ALA A 215 -18.06 10.67 -14.95
CA ALA A 215 -18.53 10.15 -16.23
C ALA A 215 -19.10 11.27 -17.12
N GLU A 216 -19.63 12.33 -16.52
CA GLU A 216 -20.16 13.49 -17.23
C GLU A 216 -19.10 14.51 -17.67
N CYS A 217 -17.95 14.60 -16.97
CA CYS A 217 -16.85 15.51 -17.34
C CYS A 217 -15.85 14.93 -18.37
N GLY A 218 -15.88 13.65 -18.66
CA GLY A 218 -14.97 12.95 -19.60
C GLY A 218 -15.44 12.92 -21.05
N GLY A 219 -16.54 13.58 -21.37
CA GLY A 219 -17.19 13.56 -22.67
C GLY A 219 -17.13 14.90 -23.43
N CYS A 220 -15.94 15.57 -23.49
CA CYS A 220 -15.69 16.69 -24.38
C CYS A 220 -14.39 16.50 -25.14
#